data_ccb53b8c25d84940740c1a51c1811962
#
_entry.id   ccb53b8c25d84940740c1a51c1811962
#
_cell.length_a   1.000
_cell.length_b   1.000
_cell.length_c   1.000
_cell.angle_alpha   90.00
_cell.angle_beta   90.00
_cell.angle_gamma   90.00
#
_symmetry.space_group_name_H-M   'P 1'
#
loop_
_entity.id
_entity.type
_entity.pdbx_description
1 polymer ?
#
loop_
_entity_poly.entity_id
_entity_poly.type
_entity_poly.pdbx_seq_one_letter_code
_entity_poly.pdbx_strand_id
1 'polypeptide(L)'
;MKIQIKKFKKIDDVTVVLQPLNIFIGANNSGKSSFIQGIQFAISGCQTLKLKGGIWTGKGTKTLSLDSSEYLYTPTSNIEYLYHGKRLIGSRRREDRSWIEFILSDEKTSSLKISRGKNGGFTTSLDGRDLGDELSDIDNPYC
;
A
#
# COMPACT_ATOMS: atom_id res chain seq x y z
N MET A 1 10.83 -5.43 -12.74
CA MET A 1 9.81 -5.31 -11.65
C MET A 1 8.60 -4.56 -12.18
N LYS A 2 7.42 -5.05 -11.86
CA LYS A 2 6.16 -4.36 -12.15
C LYS A 2 5.53 -3.88 -10.86
N ILE A 3 4.96 -2.67 -10.87
CA ILE A 3 4.17 -2.15 -9.78
C ILE A 3 2.78 -1.82 -10.32
N GLN A 4 1.75 -2.37 -9.69
CA GLN A 4 0.37 -2.02 -9.94
C GLN A 4 -0.22 -1.35 -8.71
N ILE A 5 -0.82 -0.18 -8.91
CA ILE A 5 -1.48 0.58 -7.84
C ILE A 5 -2.95 0.69 -8.19
N LYS A 6 -3.81 0.30 -7.25
CA LYS A 6 -5.27 0.33 -7.41
C LYS A 6 -5.91 1.21 -6.34
N LYS A 7 -6.77 2.12 -6.76
CA LYS A 7 -7.64 2.92 -5.90
C LYS A 7 -6.91 3.84 -4.92
N PHE A 8 -5.76 4.38 -5.34
CA PHE A 8 -4.97 5.28 -4.51
C PHE A 8 -4.97 6.70 -5.06
N LYS A 9 -5.53 7.66 -4.31
CA LYS A 9 -5.60 9.10 -4.66
C LYS A 9 -6.18 9.32 -6.06
N LYS A 10 -5.39 9.82 -7.01
CA LYS A 10 -5.81 10.05 -8.39
C LYS A 10 -5.72 8.82 -9.27
N ILE A 11 -5.22 7.70 -8.73
CA ILE A 11 -5.01 6.46 -9.47
C ILE A 11 -6.18 5.51 -9.24
N ASP A 12 -6.88 5.14 -10.30
CA ASP A 12 -7.88 4.07 -10.27
C ASP A 12 -7.20 2.71 -10.39
N ASP A 13 -6.46 2.49 -11.48
CA ASP A 13 -5.67 1.27 -11.70
C ASP A 13 -4.57 1.58 -12.70
N VAL A 14 -3.31 1.53 -12.25
CA VAL A 14 -2.15 1.80 -13.09
C VAL A 14 -1.10 0.72 -12.85
N THR A 15 -0.55 0.18 -13.93
CA THR A 15 0.57 -0.76 -13.89
C THR A 15 1.76 -0.14 -14.62
N VAL A 16 2.92 -0.12 -13.95
CA VAL A 16 4.17 0.39 -14.50
C VAL A 16 5.26 -0.66 -14.39
N VAL A 17 6.01 -0.85 -15.48
CA VAL A 17 7.23 -1.65 -15.46
C VAL A 17 8.39 -0.74 -15.05
N LEU A 18 9.02 -1.03 -13.92
CA LEU A 18 10.13 -0.23 -13.40
C LEU A 18 11.45 -0.70 -14.02
N GLN A 19 12.24 0.25 -14.43
CA GLN A 19 13.61 0.07 -14.92
C GLN A 19 14.60 0.57 -13.85
N PRO A 20 15.92 0.29 -13.98
CA PRO A 20 16.91 0.83 -13.05
C PRO A 20 16.88 2.37 -12.96
N LEU A 21 16.54 3.04 -14.06
CA LEU A 21 16.30 4.48 -14.08
C LEU A 21 14.92 4.75 -14.68
N ASN A 22 14.08 5.47 -13.94
CA ASN A 22 12.74 5.85 -14.40
C ASN A 22 12.60 7.38 -14.36
N ILE A 23 12.05 7.94 -15.43
CA ILE A 23 11.75 9.36 -15.51
C ILE A 23 10.24 9.50 -15.70
N PHE A 24 9.57 10.19 -14.77
CA PHE A 24 8.14 10.44 -14.84
C PHE A 24 7.90 11.87 -15.31
N ILE A 25 7.30 11.99 -16.50
CA ILE A 25 7.00 13.28 -17.13
C ILE A 25 5.48 13.38 -17.28
N GLY A 26 4.94 14.56 -16.96
CA GLY A 26 3.52 14.85 -17.12
C GLY A 26 3.11 16.14 -16.44
N ALA A 27 1.87 16.56 -16.68
CA ALA A 27 1.29 17.70 -16.00
C ALA A 27 1.10 17.40 -14.51
N ASN A 28 1.05 18.45 -13.67
CA ASN A 28 0.92 18.29 -12.21
C ASN A 28 -0.33 17.50 -11.81
N ASN A 29 -1.37 17.44 -12.65
CA ASN A 29 -2.62 16.74 -12.39
C ASN A 29 -2.68 15.33 -13.00
N SER A 30 -1.59 14.81 -13.55
CA SER A 30 -1.58 13.53 -14.28
C SER A 30 -1.50 12.28 -13.41
N GLY A 31 -1.44 12.42 -12.08
CA GLY A 31 -1.28 11.29 -11.16
C GLY A 31 0.17 10.91 -10.88
N LYS A 32 1.14 11.64 -11.45
CA LYS A 32 2.57 11.39 -11.25
C LYS A 32 2.97 11.43 -9.78
N SER A 33 2.57 12.48 -9.05
CA SER A 33 2.84 12.62 -7.62
C SER A 33 2.13 11.52 -6.81
N SER A 34 0.90 11.16 -7.20
CA SER A 34 0.17 10.08 -6.56
C SER A 34 0.87 8.73 -6.72
N PHE A 35 1.45 8.47 -7.89
CA PHE A 35 2.18 7.24 -8.14
C PHE A 35 3.41 7.12 -7.24
N ILE A 36 4.23 8.17 -7.17
CA ILE A 36 5.44 8.19 -6.32
C ILE A 36 5.07 8.05 -4.84
N GLN A 37 4.08 8.81 -4.38
CA GLN A 37 3.58 8.72 -3.00
C GLN A 37 3.02 7.33 -2.69
N GLY A 38 2.37 6.69 -3.67
CA GLY A 38 1.86 5.34 -3.53
C GLY A 38 2.96 4.32 -3.29
N ILE A 39 4.06 4.40 -4.03
CA ILE A 39 5.22 3.52 -3.84
C ILE A 39 5.80 3.72 -2.43
N GLN A 40 6.02 4.95 -2.02
CA GLN A 40 6.56 5.28 -0.70
C GLN A 40 5.64 4.79 0.43
N PHE A 41 4.34 4.98 0.27
CA PHE A 41 3.35 4.52 1.23
C PHE A 41 3.30 2.99 1.32
N ALA A 42 3.40 2.29 0.19
CA ALA A 42 3.42 0.83 0.16
C ALA A 42 4.65 0.27 0.88
N ILE A 43 5.82 0.82 0.63
CA ILE A 43 7.05 0.43 1.33
C ILE A 43 6.92 0.70 2.82
N SER A 44 6.42 1.87 3.19
CA SER A 44 6.16 2.24 4.58
C SER A 44 5.21 1.26 5.25
N GLY A 45 4.16 0.81 4.56
CA GLY A 45 3.23 -0.20 5.07
C GLY A 45 3.92 -1.52 5.40
N CYS A 46 4.77 -2.00 4.50
CA CYS A 46 5.55 -3.23 4.73
C CYS A 46 6.49 -3.07 5.93
N GLN A 47 7.18 -1.94 6.03
CA GLN A 47 8.10 -1.65 7.13
C GLN A 47 7.36 -1.52 8.47
N THR A 48 6.19 -0.89 8.46
CA THR A 48 5.36 -0.75 9.67
C THR A 48 4.88 -2.08 10.18
N LEU A 49 4.46 -2.98 9.30
CA LEU A 49 4.05 -4.34 9.67
C LEU A 49 5.18 -5.10 10.35
N LYS A 50 6.40 -4.97 9.84
CA LYS A 50 7.58 -5.60 10.45
C LYS A 50 7.89 -4.99 11.81
N LEU A 51 7.91 -3.67 11.90
CA LEU A 51 8.26 -2.94 13.11
C LEU A 51 7.26 -3.16 14.24
N LYS A 52 5.98 -3.28 13.91
CA LYS A 52 4.89 -3.51 14.89
C LYS A 52 4.73 -4.99 15.26
N GLY A 53 5.63 -5.85 14.85
CA GLY A 53 5.63 -7.25 15.23
C GLY A 53 4.68 -8.15 14.47
N GLY A 54 4.32 -7.78 13.23
CA GLY A 54 3.53 -8.63 12.36
C GLY A 54 4.23 -9.97 12.10
N ILE A 55 3.45 -11.04 12.08
CA ILE A 55 3.96 -12.41 11.95
C ILE A 55 3.39 -13.04 10.68
N TRP A 56 4.26 -13.70 9.89
CA TRP A 56 3.82 -14.44 8.72
C TRP A 56 3.03 -15.69 9.14
N THR A 57 1.83 -15.85 8.57
CA THR A 57 1.04 -17.08 8.72
C THR A 57 1.61 -18.18 7.82
N GLY A 58 1.16 -19.42 8.00
CA GLY A 58 1.51 -20.53 7.12
C GLY A 58 1.06 -20.34 5.67
N LYS A 59 0.11 -19.43 5.41
CA LYS A 59 -0.36 -19.07 4.06
C LYS A 59 0.46 -17.96 3.40
N GLY A 60 1.49 -17.43 4.07
CA GLY A 60 2.31 -16.35 3.54
C GLY A 60 1.66 -14.98 3.63
N THR A 61 0.82 -14.75 4.62
CA THR A 61 0.13 -13.48 4.86
C THR A 61 0.53 -12.90 6.22
N LYS A 62 0.76 -11.58 6.26
CA LYS A 62 1.02 -10.83 7.48
C LYS A 62 -0.01 -9.72 7.59
N THR A 63 -0.80 -9.69 8.67
CA THR A 63 -1.91 -8.75 8.82
C THR A 63 -1.89 -8.11 10.21
N LEU A 64 -2.06 -6.80 10.25
CA LEU A 64 -2.26 -6.03 11.47
C LEU A 64 -3.37 -4.99 11.27
N SER A 65 -4.04 -4.62 12.36
CA SER A 65 -4.91 -3.45 12.38
C SER A 65 -4.10 -2.26 12.90
N LEU A 66 -4.02 -1.19 12.11
CA LEU A 66 -3.20 -0.02 12.40
C LEU A 66 -4.04 1.26 12.32
N ASP A 67 -3.73 2.23 13.19
CA ASP A 67 -4.24 3.59 13.04
C ASP A 67 -3.38 4.38 12.05
N SER A 68 -3.92 5.45 11.48
CA SER A 68 -3.18 6.30 10.54
C SER A 68 -1.84 6.80 11.13
N SER A 69 -1.81 7.07 12.43
CA SER A 69 -0.61 7.56 13.13
C SER A 69 0.47 6.51 13.32
N GLU A 70 0.16 5.23 13.16
CA GLU A 70 1.11 4.13 13.37
C GLU A 70 1.99 3.83 12.15
N TYR A 71 1.61 4.32 10.96
CA TYR A 71 2.41 4.17 9.75
C TYR A 71 3.65 5.05 9.82
N LEU A 72 4.80 4.50 9.42
CA LEU A 72 6.06 5.25 9.36
C LEU A 72 5.99 6.44 8.42
N TYR A 73 5.22 6.33 7.35
CA TYR A 73 4.97 7.41 6.41
C TYR A 73 3.55 7.32 5.87
N THR A 74 2.87 8.45 5.81
CA THR A 74 1.60 8.60 5.08
C THR A 74 1.58 9.93 4.34
N PRO A 75 1.04 9.98 3.10
CA PRO A 75 0.90 11.24 2.37
C PRO A 75 -0.08 12.21 3.00
N THR A 76 -0.99 11.73 3.83
CA THR A 76 -1.96 12.52 4.57
C THR A 76 -2.07 12.03 6.00
N SER A 77 -2.60 12.87 6.89
CA SER A 77 -2.80 12.51 8.29
C SER A 77 -3.90 11.47 8.51
N ASN A 78 -4.76 11.23 7.53
CA ASN A 78 -5.86 10.28 7.64
C ASN A 78 -5.93 9.40 6.38
N ILE A 79 -5.65 8.12 6.57
CA ILE A 79 -5.57 7.12 5.48
C ILE A 79 -6.90 6.95 4.75
N GLU A 80 -8.05 7.17 5.41
CA GLU A 80 -9.35 7.00 4.75
C GLU A 80 -9.51 7.87 3.51
N TYR A 81 -8.82 9.01 3.45
CA TYR A 81 -8.87 9.94 2.31
C TYR A 81 -7.90 9.60 1.19
N LEU A 82 -7.08 8.56 1.35
CA LEU A 82 -6.17 8.09 0.29
C LEU A 82 -6.90 7.26 -0.78
N TYR A 83 -8.13 6.85 -0.51
CA TYR A 83 -8.92 6.07 -1.46
C TYR A 83 -9.36 6.93 -2.65
N HIS A 84 -9.29 6.36 -3.84
CA HIS A 84 -9.60 7.05 -5.10
C HIS A 84 -11.04 7.58 -5.14
N GLY A 85 -11.18 8.91 -5.21
CA GLY A 85 -12.46 9.61 -5.38
C GLY A 85 -13.41 9.56 -4.18
N LYS A 86 -13.09 8.83 -3.11
CA LYS A 86 -13.98 8.61 -1.96
C LYS A 86 -13.16 8.37 -0.70
N ARG A 87 -13.87 8.14 0.41
CA ARG A 87 -13.24 7.64 1.63
C ARG A 87 -13.28 6.10 1.65
N LEU A 88 -12.32 5.50 2.34
CA LEU A 88 -12.39 4.07 2.64
C LEU A 88 -13.60 3.79 3.51
N ILE A 89 -14.42 2.85 3.08
CA ILE A 89 -15.66 2.47 3.76
C ILE A 89 -15.54 1.04 4.25
N GLY A 90 -15.79 0.84 5.55
CA GLY A 90 -16.00 -0.48 6.13
C GLY A 90 -17.48 -0.86 6.02
N SER A 91 -17.75 -2.08 5.58
CA SER A 91 -19.11 -2.62 5.51
C SER A 91 -19.14 -4.05 6.02
N ARG A 92 -20.30 -4.46 6.57
CA ARG A 92 -20.54 -5.85 6.93
C ARG A 92 -20.62 -6.73 5.67
N ARG A 93 -21.12 -6.18 4.57
CA ARG A 93 -21.17 -6.86 3.28
C ARG A 93 -19.80 -6.76 2.61
N ARG A 94 -19.25 -7.90 2.23
CA ARG A 94 -17.93 -7.97 1.61
C ARG A 94 -17.86 -7.19 0.28
N GLU A 95 -18.92 -7.23 -0.50
CA GLU A 95 -19.03 -6.55 -1.80
C GLU A 95 -19.05 -5.02 -1.71
N ASP A 96 -19.49 -4.48 -0.55
CA ASP A 96 -19.56 -3.03 -0.34
C ASP A 96 -18.29 -2.45 0.27
N ARG A 97 -17.30 -3.29 0.60
CA ARG A 97 -16.02 -2.83 1.16
C ARG A 97 -15.14 -2.27 0.08
N SER A 98 -14.44 -1.21 0.42
CA SER A 98 -13.41 -0.64 -0.44
C SER A 98 -12.03 -0.91 0.14
N TRP A 99 -11.01 -0.97 -0.73
CA TRP A 99 -9.63 -1.16 -0.33
C TRP A 99 -8.68 -0.52 -1.32
N ILE A 100 -7.49 -0.15 -0.83
CA ILE A 100 -6.37 0.29 -1.63
C ILE A 100 -5.42 -0.90 -1.76
N GLU A 101 -4.88 -1.12 -2.95
CA GLU A 101 -4.02 -2.27 -3.20
C GLU A 101 -2.78 -1.88 -3.98
N PHE A 102 -1.63 -2.40 -3.54
CA PHE A 102 -0.34 -2.25 -4.19
C PHE A 102 0.19 -3.65 -4.50
N ILE A 103 0.47 -3.94 -5.77
CA ILE A 103 0.95 -5.23 -6.21
C ILE A 103 2.32 -5.04 -6.85
N LEU A 104 3.33 -5.75 -6.32
CA LEU A 104 4.68 -5.76 -6.85
C LEU A 104 5.00 -7.15 -7.39
N SER A 105 5.57 -7.20 -8.58
CA SER A 105 5.92 -8.46 -9.24
C SER A 105 7.34 -8.37 -9.80
N ASP A 106 8.20 -9.30 -9.35
CA ASP A 106 9.57 -9.46 -9.84
C ASP A 106 9.94 -10.93 -9.61
N GLU A 107 9.78 -11.81 -10.60
CA GLU A 107 9.82 -13.27 -10.48
C GLU A 107 8.77 -13.82 -9.48
N LYS A 108 8.62 -13.15 -8.34
CA LYS A 108 7.60 -13.43 -7.32
C LYS A 108 6.66 -12.24 -7.18
N THR A 109 5.52 -12.45 -6.57
CA THR A 109 4.49 -11.42 -6.39
C THR A 109 4.25 -11.17 -4.91
N SER A 110 4.16 -9.89 -4.53
CA SER A 110 3.73 -9.47 -3.22
C SER A 110 2.64 -8.40 -3.37
N SER A 111 1.65 -8.41 -2.49
CA SER A 111 0.60 -7.40 -2.50
C SER A 111 0.35 -6.87 -1.10
N LEU A 112 0.18 -5.55 -1.02
CA LEU A 112 -0.23 -4.85 0.20
C LEU A 112 -1.65 -4.33 -0.02
N LYS A 113 -2.56 -4.71 0.87
CA LYS A 113 -3.96 -4.30 0.82
C LYS A 113 -4.33 -3.57 2.10
N ILE A 114 -4.96 -2.41 1.96
CA ILE A 114 -5.40 -1.59 3.08
C ILE A 114 -6.90 -1.38 2.97
N SER A 115 -7.63 -1.78 4.01
CA SER A 115 -9.08 -1.63 4.10
C SER A 115 -9.46 -1.12 5.48
N ARG A 116 -10.69 -0.58 5.61
CA ARG A 116 -11.18 -0.12 6.90
C ARG A 116 -11.58 -1.31 7.77
N GLY A 117 -11.00 -1.37 8.97
CA GLY A 117 -11.33 -2.39 9.95
C GLY A 117 -12.61 -2.11 10.74
N LYS A 118 -13.05 -3.07 11.54
CA LYS A 118 -14.30 -3.00 12.31
C LYS A 118 -14.25 -1.96 13.44
N ASN A 119 -13.07 -1.68 13.99
CA ASN A 119 -12.91 -0.86 15.19
C ASN A 119 -12.30 0.53 14.88
N GLY A 120 -12.50 1.04 13.66
CA GLY A 120 -12.00 2.36 13.27
C GLY A 120 -10.55 2.38 12.80
N GLY A 121 -9.79 1.30 12.99
CA GLY A 121 -8.44 1.15 12.44
C GLY A 121 -8.47 0.68 10.99
N PHE A 122 -7.28 0.53 10.42
CA PHE A 122 -7.11 0.06 9.05
C PHE A 122 -6.46 -1.31 9.05
N THR A 123 -7.14 -2.28 8.43
CA THR A 123 -6.59 -3.62 8.24
C THR A 123 -5.55 -3.54 7.13
N THR A 124 -4.29 -3.76 7.51
CA THR A 124 -3.15 -3.75 6.59
C THR A 124 -2.66 -5.17 6.43
N SER A 125 -2.75 -5.70 5.22
CA SER A 125 -2.44 -7.10 4.91
C SER A 125 -1.39 -7.18 3.82
N LEU A 126 -0.31 -7.92 4.09
CA LEU A 126 0.78 -8.16 3.14
C LEU A 126 0.82 -9.64 2.78
N ASP A 127 0.67 -9.95 1.50
CA ASP A 127 0.81 -11.29 0.94
C ASP A 127 2.14 -11.41 0.18
N GLY A 128 2.72 -12.61 0.16
CA GLY A 128 3.96 -12.88 -0.57
C GLY A 128 5.19 -12.61 0.29
N ARG A 129 5.59 -13.60 1.10
CA ARG A 129 6.62 -13.46 2.13
C ARG A 129 7.98 -13.02 1.59
N ASP A 130 8.49 -13.66 0.54
CA ASP A 130 9.87 -13.42 0.10
C ASP A 130 10.08 -11.99 -0.37
N LEU A 131 9.23 -11.51 -1.28
CA LEU A 131 9.31 -10.13 -1.76
C LEU A 131 8.87 -9.14 -0.67
N GLY A 132 7.92 -9.52 0.17
CA GLY A 132 7.47 -8.69 1.29
C GLY A 132 8.59 -8.42 2.30
N ASP A 133 9.42 -9.42 2.60
CA ASP A 133 10.57 -9.24 3.49
C ASP A 133 11.63 -8.33 2.85
N GLU A 134 11.91 -8.48 1.56
CA GLU A 134 12.80 -7.59 0.83
C GLU A 134 12.32 -6.13 0.87
N LEU A 135 11.03 -5.90 0.66
CA LEU A 135 10.44 -4.56 0.69
C LEU A 135 10.51 -3.94 2.09
N SER A 136 10.40 -4.76 3.13
CA SER A 136 10.49 -4.30 4.51
C SER A 136 11.90 -3.83 4.89
N ASP A 137 12.92 -4.26 4.17
CA ASP A 137 14.31 -3.93 4.41
C ASP A 137 14.84 -2.80 3.52
N ILE A 138 14.00 -2.25 2.62
CA ILE A 138 14.39 -1.11 1.78
C ILE A 138 14.56 0.13 2.64
N ASP A 139 15.65 0.88 2.41
CA ASP A 139 15.84 2.18 3.04
C ASP A 139 14.84 3.19 2.46
N ASN A 140 13.94 3.66 3.31
CA ASN A 140 12.91 4.61 2.92
C ASN A 140 13.25 5.98 3.52
N PRO A 141 13.51 7.01 2.69
CA PRO A 141 13.94 8.32 3.17
C PRO A 141 12.88 9.05 4.02
N TYR A 142 11.64 8.57 4.04
CA TYR A 142 10.55 9.14 4.84
C TYR A 142 10.32 8.42 6.17
N CYS A 143 11.18 7.49 6.52
CA CYS A 143 11.05 6.71 7.76
C CYS A 143 12.19 6.97 8.74
#